data_c37f94d8e13140710eb21d61e897614e
#
_entry.id   c37f94d8e13140710eb21d61e897614e
#
_cell.length_a   1.000
_cell.length_b   1.000
_cell.length_c   1.000
_cell.angle_alpha   90.00
_cell.angle_beta   90.00
_cell.angle_gamma   90.00
#
_symmetry.space_group_name_H-M   'P 1'
#
loop_
_entity.id
_entity.type
_entity.pdbx_description
1 polymer ?
#
loop_
_entity_poly.entity_id
_entity_poly.type
_entity_poly.pdbx_seq_one_letter_code
_entity_poly.pdbx_strand_id
1 'polypeptide(L)'
;MRLNRIALRNFRGVTSAEVTFPAEGVTIIEGDNEVGKSSLTEALELILDVRDDSKKARIKAVQPVDRDAGPEVEVDLTSGPYRVLYTKRWLRRPETTLTVVEPERLQLTGREAHERVQAILAETLDADLWRALRLEQGTDLQQASFAVSSLGRALDLAAGGELGGEHDDALWERIVAERDRYWTTTGRPSTERVRLADRVSEAVERVRQVEADLRDLESQSDEITRLTAEAAELAATQVELERHEAEVS
;
A
#
# COMPACT_ATOMS: atom_id res chain seq x y z
N MET A 1 -21.39 -3.59 6.11
CA MET A 1 -21.60 -2.26 6.75
C MET A 1 -21.61 -1.18 5.68
N ARG A 2 -22.50 -0.20 5.77
CA ARG A 2 -22.58 0.97 4.89
C ARG A 2 -22.56 2.23 5.75
N LEU A 3 -21.68 3.16 5.43
CA LEU A 3 -21.67 4.49 6.03
C LEU A 3 -22.61 5.38 5.23
N ASN A 4 -23.65 5.91 5.86
CA ASN A 4 -24.63 6.80 5.23
C ASN A 4 -24.19 8.26 5.35
N ARG A 5 -23.66 8.64 6.52
CA ARG A 5 -23.20 10.01 6.82
C ARG A 5 -22.12 9.99 7.90
N ILE A 6 -21.17 10.89 7.80
CA ILE A 6 -20.23 11.23 8.87
C ILE A 6 -20.17 12.73 9.06
N ALA A 7 -20.20 13.18 10.29
CA ALA A 7 -20.01 14.57 10.66
C ALA A 7 -18.93 14.70 11.72
N LEU A 8 -18.08 15.70 11.55
CA LEU A 8 -16.96 16.02 12.44
C LEU A 8 -17.15 17.42 13.00
N ARG A 9 -16.86 17.61 14.29
CA ARG A 9 -16.82 18.91 14.92
C ARG A 9 -15.57 19.01 15.81
N ASN A 10 -14.85 20.11 15.70
CA ASN A 10 -13.64 20.37 16.47
C ASN A 10 -12.62 19.22 16.41
N PHE A 11 -12.43 18.66 15.23
CA PHE A 11 -11.55 17.51 15.01
C PHE A 11 -10.28 17.96 14.30
N ARG A 12 -9.14 18.00 14.99
CA ARG A 12 -7.88 18.61 14.50
C ARG A 12 -8.10 20.05 14.00
N GLY A 13 -7.74 20.36 12.78
CA GLY A 13 -8.00 21.65 12.11
C GLY A 13 -9.43 21.82 11.58
N VAL A 14 -10.26 20.78 11.62
CA VAL A 14 -11.63 20.81 11.09
C VAL A 14 -12.57 21.37 12.15
N THR A 15 -13.13 22.54 11.91
CA THR A 15 -14.15 23.15 12.79
C THR A 15 -15.47 22.42 12.70
N SER A 16 -15.94 22.20 11.46
CA SER A 16 -17.14 21.42 11.16
C SER A 16 -17.05 20.90 9.72
N ALA A 17 -17.31 19.63 9.53
CA ALA A 17 -17.43 19.01 8.22
C ALA A 17 -18.49 17.92 8.27
N GLU A 18 -19.24 17.76 7.18
CA GLU A 18 -20.24 16.72 7.03
C GLU A 18 -20.13 16.12 5.62
N VAL A 19 -20.18 14.80 5.52
CA VAL A 19 -20.18 14.07 4.27
C VAL A 19 -21.30 13.05 4.30
N THR A 20 -22.14 13.08 3.28
CA THR A 20 -23.20 12.09 3.05
C THR A 20 -22.79 11.20 1.88
N PHE A 21 -22.94 9.91 2.05
CA PHE A 21 -22.56 8.91 1.06
C PHE A 21 -23.80 8.38 0.32
N PRO A 22 -23.72 8.14 -0.98
CA PRO A 22 -24.80 7.50 -1.73
C PRO A 22 -24.97 6.04 -1.27
N ALA A 23 -26.12 5.48 -1.56
CA ALA A 23 -26.43 4.09 -1.21
C ALA A 23 -25.52 3.10 -1.95
N GLU A 24 -25.12 3.44 -3.17
CA GLU A 24 -24.28 2.62 -4.06
C GLU A 24 -23.26 3.50 -4.79
N GLY A 25 -22.19 2.88 -5.28
CA GLY A 25 -21.17 3.53 -6.08
C GLY A 25 -19.92 3.91 -5.29
N VAL A 26 -19.13 4.79 -5.88
CA VAL A 26 -17.85 5.27 -5.35
C VAL A 26 -17.98 6.74 -4.96
N THR A 27 -17.52 7.10 -3.77
CA THR A 27 -17.42 8.50 -3.32
C THR A 27 -15.96 8.92 -3.34
N ILE A 28 -15.67 9.98 -4.08
CA ILE A 28 -14.33 10.59 -4.12
C ILE A 28 -14.38 11.87 -3.29
N ILE A 29 -13.46 11.99 -2.32
CA ILE A 29 -13.31 13.17 -1.47
C ILE A 29 -12.06 13.91 -1.93
N GLU A 30 -12.27 15.06 -2.58
CA GLU A 30 -11.20 15.90 -3.11
C GLU A 30 -11.07 17.21 -2.31
N GLY A 31 -9.94 17.84 -2.39
CA GLY A 31 -9.65 19.13 -1.75
C GLY A 31 -8.16 19.33 -1.57
N ASP A 32 -7.78 20.53 -1.18
CA ASP A 32 -6.39 20.91 -0.93
C ASP A 32 -5.73 20.07 0.18
N ASN A 33 -4.41 20.13 0.27
CA ASN A 33 -3.70 19.48 1.37
C ASN A 33 -4.12 20.13 2.70
N GLU A 34 -4.14 19.32 3.76
CA GLU A 34 -4.48 19.74 5.13
C GLU A 34 -5.94 20.15 5.38
N VAL A 35 -6.82 20.09 4.37
CA VAL A 35 -8.25 20.43 4.55
C VAL A 35 -9.02 19.43 5.44
N GLY A 36 -8.38 18.30 5.80
CA GLY A 36 -8.98 17.32 6.70
C GLY A 36 -9.52 16.04 6.04
N LYS A 37 -9.14 15.73 4.79
CA LYS A 37 -9.57 14.49 4.11
C LYS A 37 -9.25 13.23 4.93
N SER A 38 -8.02 13.08 5.39
CA SER A 38 -7.59 11.96 6.24
C SER A 38 -8.23 11.96 7.62
N SER A 39 -8.69 13.12 8.09
CA SER A 39 -9.42 13.22 9.36
C SER A 39 -10.76 12.49 9.35
N LEU A 40 -11.40 12.34 8.19
CA LEU A 40 -12.65 11.57 8.06
C LEU A 40 -12.42 10.08 8.33
N THR A 41 -11.37 9.50 7.77
CA THR A 41 -11.03 8.09 7.98
C THR A 41 -10.62 7.85 9.44
N GLU A 42 -9.75 8.70 9.99
CA GLU A 42 -9.32 8.61 11.38
C GLU A 42 -10.50 8.79 12.36
N ALA A 43 -11.42 9.70 12.05
CA ALA A 43 -12.61 9.92 12.86
C ALA A 43 -13.52 8.69 12.91
N LEU A 44 -13.72 8.03 11.75
CA LEU A 44 -14.49 6.78 11.67
C LEU A 44 -13.87 5.69 12.53
N GLU A 45 -12.54 5.54 12.52
CA GLU A 45 -11.85 4.59 13.39
C GLU A 45 -12.04 4.92 14.86
N LEU A 46 -11.79 6.16 15.22
CA LEU A 46 -11.86 6.57 16.62
C LEU A 46 -13.25 6.41 17.20
N ILE A 47 -14.30 6.73 16.44
CA ILE A 47 -15.68 6.59 16.94
C ILE A 47 -16.06 5.12 17.13
N LEU A 48 -15.59 4.23 16.26
CA LEU A 48 -15.86 2.81 16.37
C LEU A 48 -15.02 2.14 17.48
N ASP A 49 -13.73 2.44 17.57
CA ASP A 49 -12.79 1.66 18.39
C ASP A 49 -12.53 2.25 19.80
N VAL A 50 -12.68 3.57 19.96
CA VAL A 50 -12.20 4.23 21.17
C VAL A 50 -13.35 4.81 22.02
N ARG A 51 -13.35 4.48 23.30
CA ARG A 51 -14.33 5.01 24.26
C ARG A 51 -14.14 6.52 24.48
N ASP A 52 -15.23 7.20 24.83
CA ASP A 52 -15.28 8.65 25.09
C ASP A 52 -14.43 9.11 26.28
N ASP A 53 -14.29 8.24 27.30
CA ASP A 53 -13.47 8.50 28.49
C ASP A 53 -11.95 8.34 28.26
N SER A 54 -11.55 7.94 27.07
CA SER A 54 -10.15 7.66 26.72
C SER A 54 -9.32 8.95 26.68
N LYS A 55 -8.16 8.91 27.36
CA LYS A 55 -7.14 9.97 27.37
C LYS A 55 -5.86 9.56 26.63
N LYS A 56 -5.94 8.56 25.78
CA LYS A 56 -4.79 8.07 24.98
C LYS A 56 -4.21 9.19 24.11
N ALA A 57 -2.93 9.09 23.80
CA ALA A 57 -2.22 10.06 22.94
C ALA A 57 -2.94 10.32 21.61
N ARG A 58 -3.49 9.27 21.00
CA ARG A 58 -4.27 9.33 19.76
C ARG A 58 -5.49 10.26 19.87
N ILE A 59 -6.21 10.24 21.00
CA ILE A 59 -7.36 11.14 21.23
C ILE A 59 -6.90 12.59 21.47
N LYS A 60 -5.79 12.79 22.19
CA LYS A 60 -5.22 14.13 22.41
C LYS A 60 -4.72 14.75 21.10
N ALA A 61 -4.20 13.93 20.20
CA ALA A 61 -3.69 14.38 18.89
C ALA A 61 -4.79 14.90 17.94
N VAL A 62 -6.06 14.54 18.17
CA VAL A 62 -7.17 15.02 17.36
C VAL A 62 -7.92 16.20 17.99
N GLN A 63 -7.51 16.65 19.16
CA GLN A 63 -8.02 17.90 19.77
C GLN A 63 -7.54 19.11 18.95
N PRO A 64 -8.39 20.11 18.67
CA PRO A 64 -7.94 21.33 18.02
C PRO A 64 -6.90 22.06 18.88
N VAL A 65 -5.89 22.63 18.22
CA VAL A 65 -4.79 23.36 18.88
C VAL A 65 -5.20 24.79 19.23
N ASP A 66 -6.08 25.38 18.44
CA ASP A 66 -6.50 26.79 18.52
C ASP A 66 -7.62 27.04 19.54
N ARG A 67 -8.24 25.99 20.06
CA ARG A 67 -9.37 26.10 20.99
C ARG A 67 -9.46 24.93 21.96
N ASP A 68 -9.95 25.20 23.16
CA ASP A 68 -10.19 24.17 24.18
C ASP A 68 -11.55 23.51 24.00
N ALA A 69 -11.70 22.75 22.92
CA ALA A 69 -12.92 22.02 22.56
C ALA A 69 -12.68 20.52 22.51
N GLY A 70 -13.71 19.73 22.80
CA GLY A 70 -13.68 18.28 22.64
C GLY A 70 -13.92 17.90 21.17
N PRO A 71 -13.08 17.05 20.55
CA PRO A 71 -13.39 16.51 19.25
C PRO A 71 -14.67 15.66 19.32
N GLU A 72 -15.55 15.88 18.36
CA GLU A 72 -16.85 15.21 18.26
C GLU A 72 -17.02 14.59 16.88
N VAL A 73 -17.51 13.37 16.85
CA VAL A 73 -17.81 12.63 15.62
C VAL A 73 -19.21 12.04 15.73
N GLU A 74 -19.97 12.17 14.66
CA GLU A 74 -21.28 11.58 14.50
C GLU A 74 -21.31 10.75 13.22
N VAL A 75 -21.87 9.55 13.28
CA VAL A 75 -22.05 8.66 12.11
C VAL A 75 -23.48 8.14 12.04
N ASP A 76 -24.02 8.10 10.83
CA ASP A 76 -25.19 7.30 10.45
C ASP A 76 -24.68 6.11 9.66
N LEU A 77 -24.87 4.92 10.17
CA LEU A 77 -24.41 3.70 9.52
C LEU A 77 -25.48 2.61 9.53
N THR A 78 -25.44 1.77 8.50
CA THR A 78 -26.28 0.57 8.38
C THR A 78 -25.38 -0.65 8.37
N SER A 79 -25.64 -1.63 9.25
CA SER A 79 -24.88 -2.89 9.32
C SER A 79 -25.84 -4.06 9.57
N GLY A 80 -25.95 -4.97 8.61
CA GLY A 80 -26.98 -6.00 8.62
C GLY A 80 -28.39 -5.37 8.73
N PRO A 81 -29.23 -5.83 9.67
CA PRO A 81 -30.57 -5.30 9.89
C PRO A 81 -30.59 -3.97 10.67
N TYR A 82 -29.44 -3.52 11.18
CA TYR A 82 -29.38 -2.36 12.07
C TYR A 82 -29.05 -1.09 11.29
N ARG A 83 -29.85 -0.02 11.52
CA ARG A 83 -29.47 1.34 11.21
C ARG A 83 -29.30 2.14 12.48
N VAL A 84 -28.14 2.79 12.64
CA VAL A 84 -27.80 3.47 13.88
C VAL A 84 -27.25 4.87 13.62
N LEU A 85 -27.64 5.80 14.49
CA LEU A 85 -26.99 7.10 14.65
C LEU A 85 -26.13 7.02 15.89
N TYR A 86 -24.82 7.21 15.72
CA TYR A 86 -23.86 7.08 16.78
C TYR A 86 -23.00 8.32 16.89
N THR A 87 -22.99 8.95 18.05
CA THR A 87 -22.26 10.20 18.33
C THR A 87 -21.32 9.97 19.48
N LYS A 88 -20.12 10.51 19.36
CA LYS A 88 -19.13 10.46 20.43
C LYS A 88 -18.31 11.75 20.49
N ARG A 89 -18.14 12.27 21.72
CA ARG A 89 -17.27 13.42 22.03
C ARG A 89 -16.26 13.02 23.09
N TRP A 90 -15.01 13.43 22.91
CA TRP A 90 -13.91 13.11 23.82
C TRP A 90 -13.36 14.37 24.54
N LEU A 91 -12.58 14.15 25.59
CA LEU A 91 -11.78 15.11 26.36
C LEU A 91 -12.61 16.17 27.09
N ARG A 92 -13.33 17.01 26.38
CA ARG A 92 -14.18 18.07 26.98
C ARG A 92 -15.63 17.63 26.93
N ARG A 93 -16.20 17.42 28.14
CA ARG A 93 -17.56 16.88 28.34
C ARG A 93 -17.75 15.59 27.51
N PRO A 94 -16.95 14.53 27.83
CA PRO A 94 -17.05 13.29 27.07
C PRO A 94 -18.49 12.76 27.13
N GLU A 95 -18.97 12.29 25.99
CA GLU A 95 -20.32 11.82 25.83
C GLU A 95 -20.40 10.82 24.68
N THR A 96 -21.15 9.75 24.88
CA THR A 96 -21.47 8.78 23.83
C THR A 96 -22.98 8.61 23.77
N THR A 97 -23.54 8.72 22.59
CA THR A 97 -24.98 8.51 22.36
C THR A 97 -25.15 7.57 21.17
N LEU A 98 -26.00 6.56 21.34
CA LEU A 98 -26.43 5.64 20.29
C LEU A 98 -27.95 5.70 20.16
N THR A 99 -28.42 5.92 18.95
CA THR A 99 -29.82 5.72 18.60
C THR A 99 -29.90 4.62 17.55
N VAL A 100 -30.40 3.45 17.89
CA VAL A 100 -30.79 2.41 16.95
C VAL A 100 -32.09 2.86 16.34
N VAL A 101 -32.15 2.99 15.01
CA VAL A 101 -33.33 3.40 14.25
C VAL A 101 -34.12 2.20 13.77
N GLU A 102 -33.41 1.16 13.35
CA GLU A 102 -33.92 -0.12 12.85
C GLU A 102 -33.14 -1.27 13.50
N PRO A 103 -33.76 -2.46 13.74
CA PRO A 103 -35.16 -2.82 13.52
C PRO A 103 -36.10 -2.26 14.59
N GLU A 104 -35.63 -2.04 15.80
CA GLU A 104 -36.40 -1.45 16.91
C GLU A 104 -35.70 -0.21 17.45
N ARG A 105 -36.48 0.82 17.72
CA ARG A 105 -35.95 2.09 18.21
C ARG A 105 -35.45 1.96 19.64
N LEU A 106 -34.16 2.14 19.83
CA LEU A 106 -33.50 2.06 21.13
C LEU A 106 -32.54 3.25 21.26
N GLN A 107 -32.53 3.91 22.39
CA GLN A 107 -31.56 4.95 22.70
C GLN A 107 -30.72 4.57 23.92
N LEU A 108 -29.41 4.62 23.78
CA LEU A 108 -28.44 4.30 24.82
C LEU A 108 -27.41 5.43 24.92
N THR A 109 -26.79 5.54 26.09
CA THR A 109 -25.74 6.55 26.34
C THR A 109 -24.52 5.94 27.01
N GLY A 110 -23.39 6.65 26.97
CA GLY A 110 -22.17 6.27 27.67
C GLY A 110 -21.63 4.88 27.27
N ARG A 111 -21.28 4.11 28.28
CA ARG A 111 -20.65 2.79 28.08
C ARG A 111 -21.57 1.78 27.40
N GLU A 112 -22.84 1.75 27.77
CA GLU A 112 -23.82 0.83 27.15
C GLU A 112 -23.99 1.10 25.65
N ALA A 113 -23.98 2.39 25.25
CA ALA A 113 -24.02 2.77 23.84
C ALA A 113 -22.81 2.22 23.09
N HIS A 114 -21.61 2.33 23.66
CA HIS A 114 -20.40 1.82 23.03
C HIS A 114 -20.43 0.30 22.92
N GLU A 115 -20.75 -0.40 24.00
CA GLU A 115 -20.82 -1.87 24.02
C GLU A 115 -21.87 -2.41 23.04
N ARG A 116 -23.02 -1.72 22.90
CA ARG A 116 -24.04 -2.10 21.94
C ARG A 116 -23.58 -1.95 20.49
N VAL A 117 -22.88 -0.87 20.14
CA VAL A 117 -22.31 -0.72 18.79
C VAL A 117 -21.29 -1.80 18.52
N GLN A 118 -20.40 -2.12 19.48
CA GLN A 118 -19.45 -3.21 19.33
C GLN A 118 -20.14 -4.56 19.09
N ALA A 119 -21.23 -4.84 19.82
CA ALA A 119 -22.02 -6.06 19.62
C ALA A 119 -22.64 -6.13 18.23
N ILE A 120 -23.25 -5.03 17.74
CA ILE A 120 -23.82 -4.95 16.39
C ILE A 120 -22.74 -5.19 15.32
N LEU A 121 -21.58 -4.57 15.48
CA LEU A 121 -20.46 -4.75 14.53
C LEU A 121 -19.91 -6.18 14.59
N ALA A 122 -19.76 -6.77 15.76
CA ALA A 122 -19.29 -8.15 15.90
C ALA A 122 -20.26 -9.18 15.27
N GLU A 123 -21.56 -8.90 15.31
CA GLU A 123 -22.59 -9.73 14.69
C GLU A 123 -22.64 -9.58 13.15
N THR A 124 -22.38 -8.39 12.64
CA THR A 124 -22.73 -8.02 11.24
C THR A 124 -21.52 -7.70 10.35
N LEU A 125 -20.32 -7.59 10.93
CA LEU A 125 -19.11 -7.17 10.23
C LEU A 125 -17.97 -8.18 10.44
N ASP A 126 -17.38 -8.65 9.36
CA ASP A 126 -16.10 -9.35 9.41
C ASP A 126 -14.99 -8.32 9.70
N ALA A 127 -14.49 -8.37 10.94
CA ALA A 127 -13.48 -7.41 11.42
C ALA A 127 -12.14 -7.52 10.66
N ASP A 128 -11.79 -8.71 10.16
CA ASP A 128 -10.57 -8.96 9.42
C ASP A 128 -10.70 -8.42 8.00
N LEU A 129 -11.85 -8.65 7.37
CA LEU A 129 -12.18 -8.05 6.08
C LEU A 129 -12.22 -6.52 6.17
N TRP A 130 -12.83 -5.96 7.21
CA TRP A 130 -12.87 -4.51 7.44
C TRP A 130 -11.46 -3.90 7.54
N ARG A 131 -10.55 -4.54 8.28
CA ARG A 131 -9.15 -4.09 8.38
C ARG A 131 -8.41 -4.23 7.05
N ALA A 132 -8.61 -5.34 6.34
CA ALA A 132 -7.94 -5.60 5.06
C ALA A 132 -8.35 -4.63 3.95
N LEU A 133 -9.62 -4.20 3.93
CA LEU A 133 -10.15 -3.24 2.93
C LEU A 133 -9.76 -1.78 3.22
N ARG A 134 -9.23 -1.50 4.41
CA ARG A 134 -8.85 -0.16 4.80
C ARG A 134 -7.38 0.10 4.51
N LEU A 135 -7.10 0.85 3.46
CA LEU A 135 -5.76 1.24 3.05
C LEU A 135 -5.51 2.70 3.46
N GLU A 136 -4.51 2.92 4.29
CA GLU A 136 -4.05 4.26 4.66
C GLU A 136 -2.85 4.68 3.81
N GLN A 137 -2.76 5.97 3.51
CA GLN A 137 -1.61 6.54 2.81
C GLN A 137 -0.33 6.36 3.67
N GLY A 138 0.72 5.76 3.09
CA GLY A 138 1.98 5.49 3.79
C GLY A 138 2.03 4.17 4.55
N THR A 139 0.97 3.37 4.55
CA THR A 139 1.02 2.00 5.06
C THR A 139 1.74 1.12 4.05
N ASP A 140 2.73 0.37 4.50
CA ASP A 140 3.46 -0.56 3.64
C ASP A 140 2.51 -1.67 3.18
N LEU A 141 2.24 -1.74 1.87
CA LEU A 141 1.37 -2.75 1.26
C LEU A 141 1.85 -4.19 1.52
N GLN A 142 3.10 -4.35 1.96
CA GLN A 142 3.65 -5.66 2.36
C GLN A 142 3.05 -6.19 3.67
N GLN A 143 2.43 -5.34 4.49
CA GLN A 143 1.74 -5.74 5.72
C GLN A 143 0.25 -6.04 5.50
N ALA A 144 -0.34 -5.67 4.37
CA ALA A 144 -1.65 -6.15 3.99
C ALA A 144 -1.52 -7.64 3.63
N SER A 145 -1.53 -8.47 4.65
CA SER A 145 -1.59 -9.93 4.52
C SER A 145 -2.92 -10.27 3.86
N PHE A 146 -2.91 -10.44 2.53
CA PHE A 146 -4.06 -10.91 1.73
C PHE A 146 -4.44 -12.37 2.05
N ALA A 147 -3.94 -12.92 3.14
CA ALA A 147 -4.28 -14.24 3.64
C ALA A 147 -5.65 -14.27 4.34
N VAL A 148 -6.57 -13.37 3.98
CA VAL A 148 -7.91 -13.37 4.57
C VAL A 148 -8.83 -14.10 3.61
N SER A 149 -9.18 -15.32 3.97
CA SER A 149 -10.19 -16.14 3.25
C SER A 149 -11.52 -15.41 3.02
N SER A 150 -11.85 -14.45 3.88
CA SER A 150 -13.02 -13.59 3.79
C SER A 150 -12.91 -12.54 2.67
N LEU A 151 -11.71 -12.02 2.36
CA LEU A 151 -11.52 -11.10 1.23
C LEU A 151 -11.69 -11.83 -0.12
N GLY A 152 -11.12 -13.03 -0.26
CA GLY A 152 -11.33 -13.88 -1.43
C GLY A 152 -12.81 -14.14 -1.67
N ARG A 153 -13.54 -14.58 -0.64
CA ARG A 153 -14.99 -14.81 -0.70
C ARG A 153 -15.80 -13.55 -1.04
N ALA A 154 -15.44 -12.39 -0.50
CA ALA A 154 -16.12 -11.13 -0.79
C ALA A 154 -15.90 -10.68 -2.24
N LEU A 155 -14.70 -10.87 -2.79
CA LEU A 155 -14.38 -10.59 -4.18
C LEU A 155 -15.10 -11.55 -5.13
N ASP A 156 -15.19 -12.83 -4.81
CA ASP A 156 -15.91 -13.83 -5.59
C ASP A 156 -17.41 -13.53 -5.63
N LEU A 157 -18.01 -13.19 -4.49
CA LEU A 157 -19.40 -12.73 -4.42
C LEU A 157 -19.63 -11.46 -5.24
N ALA A 158 -18.72 -10.48 -5.17
CA ALA A 158 -18.81 -9.23 -5.92
C ALA A 158 -18.62 -9.45 -7.44
N ALA A 159 -17.86 -10.46 -7.83
CA ALA A 159 -17.65 -10.87 -9.22
C ALA A 159 -18.78 -11.74 -9.79
N GLY A 160 -19.83 -12.02 -8.99
CA GLY A 160 -20.95 -12.87 -9.40
C GLY A 160 -20.64 -14.37 -9.36
N GLY A 161 -19.58 -14.77 -8.66
CA GLY A 161 -19.22 -16.17 -8.43
C GLY A 161 -20.15 -16.83 -7.40
N GLU A 162 -20.52 -18.08 -7.65
CA GLU A 162 -21.10 -18.93 -6.62
C GLU A 162 -20.02 -19.32 -5.61
N LEU A 163 -20.37 -19.33 -4.32
CA LEU A 163 -19.48 -19.70 -3.21
C LEU A 163 -18.70 -20.99 -3.51
N GLY A 164 -17.38 -20.84 -3.55
CA GLY A 164 -16.31 -21.82 -3.67
C GLY A 164 -16.70 -23.29 -3.89
N GLY A 165 -16.54 -23.76 -5.14
CA GLY A 165 -16.52 -25.18 -5.41
C GLY A 165 -15.11 -25.77 -5.22
N GLU A 166 -15.00 -27.11 -5.27
CA GLU A 166 -13.74 -27.88 -5.19
C GLU A 166 -12.63 -27.40 -6.15
N HIS A 167 -12.98 -26.59 -7.15
CA HIS A 167 -12.05 -25.98 -8.12
C HIS A 167 -11.24 -24.81 -7.51
N ASP A 168 -11.78 -24.07 -6.56
CA ASP A 168 -11.10 -22.92 -5.95
C ASP A 168 -10.04 -23.36 -4.95
N ASP A 169 -10.30 -24.46 -4.23
CA ASP A 169 -9.31 -25.05 -3.33
C ASP A 169 -8.10 -25.58 -4.14
N ALA A 170 -8.36 -26.22 -5.27
CA ALA A 170 -7.30 -26.70 -6.18
C ALA A 170 -6.49 -25.54 -6.80
N LEU A 171 -7.13 -24.42 -7.14
CA LEU A 171 -6.43 -23.23 -7.62
C LEU A 171 -5.58 -22.60 -6.52
N TRP A 172 -6.14 -22.50 -5.31
CA TRP A 172 -5.41 -21.98 -4.15
C TRP A 172 -4.19 -22.83 -3.80
N GLU A 173 -4.34 -24.14 -3.76
CA GLU A 173 -3.20 -25.07 -3.55
C GLU A 173 -2.10 -24.86 -4.59
N ARG A 174 -2.45 -24.68 -5.86
CA ARG A 174 -1.48 -24.39 -6.92
C ARG A 174 -0.77 -23.04 -6.74
N ILE A 175 -1.48 -22.00 -6.33
CA ILE A 175 -0.90 -20.68 -6.03
C ILE A 175 0.06 -20.77 -4.85
N VAL A 176 -0.35 -21.47 -3.78
CA VAL A 176 0.50 -21.69 -2.61
C VAL A 176 1.74 -22.50 -2.97
N ALA A 177 1.59 -23.57 -3.72
CA ALA A 177 2.71 -24.40 -4.18
C ALA A 177 3.70 -23.59 -5.06
N GLU A 178 3.20 -22.74 -5.96
CA GLU A 178 4.05 -21.88 -6.78
C GLU A 178 4.75 -20.80 -5.93
N ARG A 179 4.06 -20.19 -4.96
CA ARG A 179 4.68 -19.25 -4.01
C ARG A 179 5.80 -19.91 -3.22
N ASP A 180 5.59 -21.12 -2.73
CA ASP A 180 6.53 -21.85 -1.85
C ASP A 180 7.81 -22.28 -2.59
N ARG A 181 7.81 -22.29 -3.93
CA ARG A 181 9.04 -22.43 -4.72
C ARG A 181 10.00 -21.24 -4.53
N TYR A 182 9.46 -20.04 -4.32
CA TYR A 182 10.26 -18.81 -4.26
C TYR A 182 10.36 -18.23 -2.86
N TRP A 183 9.43 -18.58 -1.96
CA TRP A 183 9.35 -18.04 -0.62
C TRP A 183 9.13 -19.13 0.41
N THR A 184 9.79 -19.00 1.57
CA THR A 184 9.49 -19.84 2.74
C THR A 184 8.18 -19.39 3.42
N THR A 185 7.61 -20.23 4.26
CA THR A 185 6.42 -19.90 5.07
C THR A 185 6.63 -18.68 5.98
N THR A 186 7.88 -18.34 6.31
CA THR A 186 8.25 -17.16 7.09
C THR A 186 8.51 -15.91 6.26
N GLY A 187 8.24 -15.95 4.94
CA GLY A 187 8.43 -14.81 4.03
C GLY A 187 9.89 -14.55 3.61
N ARG A 188 10.81 -15.48 3.89
CA ARG A 188 12.20 -15.39 3.42
C ARG A 188 12.33 -16.00 2.02
N PRO A 189 13.27 -15.53 1.18
CA PRO A 189 13.56 -16.17 -0.10
C PRO A 189 13.87 -17.66 0.06
N SER A 190 13.32 -18.50 -0.81
CA SER A 190 13.66 -19.93 -0.84
C SER A 190 15.09 -20.14 -1.31
N THR A 191 15.68 -21.30 -1.00
CA THR A 191 17.02 -21.68 -1.48
C THR A 191 17.10 -21.65 -3.01
N GLU A 192 16.04 -22.03 -3.70
CA GLU A 192 15.98 -22.02 -5.17
C GLU A 192 16.06 -20.58 -5.70
N ARG A 193 15.31 -19.65 -5.11
CA ARG A 193 15.34 -18.24 -5.48
C ARG A 193 16.73 -17.62 -5.25
N VAL A 194 17.37 -17.93 -4.12
CA VAL A 194 18.74 -17.45 -3.84
C VAL A 194 19.70 -17.96 -4.91
N ARG A 195 19.69 -19.26 -5.22
CA ARG A 195 20.54 -19.85 -6.27
C ARG A 195 20.31 -19.23 -7.65
N LEU A 196 19.05 -18.91 -7.99
CA LEU A 196 18.76 -18.24 -9.25
C LEU A 196 19.28 -16.81 -9.28
N ALA A 197 19.17 -16.08 -8.19
CA ALA A 197 19.71 -14.73 -8.05
C ALA A 197 21.25 -14.72 -8.18
N ASP A 198 21.94 -15.68 -7.54
CA ASP A 198 23.38 -15.84 -7.64
C ASP A 198 23.81 -16.14 -9.09
N ARG A 199 23.10 -17.07 -9.77
CA ARG A 199 23.38 -17.38 -11.18
C ARG A 199 23.18 -16.19 -12.11
N VAL A 200 22.18 -15.36 -11.85
CA VAL A 200 21.96 -14.12 -12.62
C VAL A 200 23.11 -13.16 -12.38
N SER A 201 23.53 -12.98 -11.13
CA SER A 201 24.66 -12.11 -10.78
C SER A 201 25.96 -12.57 -11.43
N GLU A 202 26.26 -13.87 -11.39
CA GLU A 202 27.44 -14.46 -12.07
C GLU A 202 27.37 -14.31 -13.61
N ALA A 203 26.19 -14.43 -14.20
CA ALA A 203 26.02 -14.24 -15.64
C ALA A 203 26.22 -12.78 -16.05
N VAL A 204 25.70 -11.83 -15.26
CA VAL A 204 25.93 -10.38 -15.48
C VAL A 204 27.39 -10.04 -15.39
N GLU A 205 28.11 -10.57 -14.40
CA GLU A 205 29.52 -10.29 -14.25
C GLU A 205 30.35 -10.89 -15.41
N ARG A 206 29.99 -12.08 -15.87
CA ARG A 206 30.62 -12.65 -17.08
C ARG A 206 30.41 -11.80 -18.32
N VAL A 207 29.19 -11.27 -18.51
CA VAL A 207 28.91 -10.38 -19.63
C VAL A 207 29.79 -9.12 -19.55
N ARG A 208 29.90 -8.51 -18.37
CA ARG A 208 30.76 -7.33 -18.16
C ARG A 208 32.21 -7.61 -18.47
N GLN A 209 32.71 -8.79 -18.06
CA GLN A 209 34.10 -9.17 -18.33
C GLN A 209 34.34 -9.36 -19.84
N VAL A 210 33.46 -10.07 -20.54
CA VAL A 210 33.56 -10.26 -21.99
C VAL A 210 33.47 -8.93 -22.75
N GLU A 211 32.61 -8.02 -22.32
CA GLU A 211 32.53 -6.67 -22.92
C GLU A 211 33.79 -5.83 -22.66
N ALA A 212 34.44 -6.01 -21.53
CA ALA A 212 35.73 -5.37 -21.26
C ALA A 212 36.85 -5.93 -22.12
N ASP A 213 36.95 -7.25 -22.21
CA ASP A 213 37.91 -7.95 -23.04
C ASP A 213 37.73 -7.59 -24.54
N LEU A 214 36.48 -7.48 -24.99
CA LEU A 214 36.18 -7.07 -26.38
C LEU A 214 36.70 -5.66 -26.66
N ARG A 215 36.45 -4.71 -25.75
CA ARG A 215 36.94 -3.32 -25.90
C ARG A 215 38.46 -3.23 -25.91
N ASP A 216 39.15 -4.08 -25.10
CA ASP A 216 40.58 -4.12 -25.09
C ASP A 216 41.14 -4.68 -26.42
N LEU A 217 40.53 -5.75 -26.95
CA LEU A 217 40.88 -6.32 -28.26
C LEU A 217 40.65 -5.32 -29.40
N GLU A 218 39.55 -4.57 -29.40
CA GLU A 218 39.27 -3.51 -30.39
C GLU A 218 40.34 -2.43 -30.33
N SER A 219 40.71 -1.97 -29.13
CA SER A 219 41.81 -0.99 -28.93
C SER A 219 43.15 -1.48 -29.41
N GLN A 220 43.49 -2.76 -29.15
CA GLN A 220 44.72 -3.38 -29.64
C GLN A 220 44.72 -3.51 -31.16
N SER A 221 43.58 -3.86 -31.77
CA SER A 221 43.42 -3.94 -33.22
C SER A 221 43.65 -2.56 -33.89
N ASP A 222 43.06 -1.52 -33.32
CA ASP A 222 43.25 -0.15 -33.81
C ASP A 222 44.71 0.30 -33.72
N GLU A 223 45.37 -0.02 -32.61
CA GLU A 223 46.79 0.25 -32.40
C GLU A 223 47.67 -0.49 -33.41
N ILE A 224 47.42 -1.77 -33.66
CA ILE A 224 48.14 -2.57 -34.67
C ILE A 224 47.94 -1.94 -36.05
N THR A 225 46.73 -1.52 -36.39
CA THR A 225 46.45 -0.88 -37.68
C THR A 225 47.22 0.44 -37.84
N ARG A 226 47.27 1.25 -36.79
CA ARG A 226 48.02 2.51 -36.75
C ARG A 226 49.53 2.26 -36.92
N LEU A 227 50.07 1.37 -36.13
CA LEU A 227 51.51 1.04 -36.17
C LEU A 227 51.92 0.43 -37.51
N THR A 228 51.04 -0.35 -38.12
CA THR A 228 51.29 -0.92 -39.46
C THR A 228 51.34 0.16 -40.56
N ALA A 229 50.45 1.14 -40.48
CA ALA A 229 50.44 2.28 -41.39
C ALA A 229 51.68 3.15 -41.20
N GLU A 230 52.09 3.43 -39.96
CA GLU A 230 53.29 4.20 -39.64
C GLU A 230 54.55 3.48 -40.12
N ALA A 231 54.64 2.19 -39.94
CA ALA A 231 55.76 1.38 -40.44
C ALA A 231 55.86 1.39 -41.99
N ALA A 232 54.71 1.37 -42.65
CA ALA A 232 54.70 1.47 -44.10
C ALA A 232 55.16 2.85 -44.64
N GLU A 233 54.76 3.94 -43.95
CA GLU A 233 55.24 5.31 -44.28
C GLU A 233 56.73 5.43 -44.06
N LEU A 234 57.24 4.95 -42.93
CA LEU A 234 58.70 4.98 -42.64
C LEU A 234 59.50 4.18 -43.66
N ALA A 235 59.03 3.00 -44.06
CA ALA A 235 59.66 2.18 -45.09
C ALA A 235 59.70 2.90 -46.45
N ALA A 236 58.61 3.59 -46.84
CA ALA A 236 58.57 4.36 -48.07
C ALA A 236 59.55 5.52 -48.03
N THR A 237 59.63 6.24 -46.89
CA THR A 237 60.58 7.37 -46.71
C THR A 237 62.03 6.88 -46.72
N GLN A 238 62.30 5.70 -46.20
CA GLN A 238 63.65 5.12 -46.24
C GLN A 238 64.07 4.76 -47.66
N VAL A 239 63.19 4.20 -48.47
CA VAL A 239 63.45 3.90 -49.88
C VAL A 239 63.72 5.19 -50.70
N GLU A 240 63.00 6.25 -50.42
CA GLU A 240 63.24 7.56 -51.07
C GLU A 240 64.58 8.15 -50.67
N LEU A 241 65.00 8.08 -49.43
CA LEU A 241 66.31 8.50 -48.95
C LEU A 241 67.46 7.71 -49.59
N GLU A 242 67.36 6.40 -49.64
CA GLU A 242 68.36 5.54 -50.27
C GLU A 242 68.49 5.82 -51.77
N ARG A 243 67.35 6.13 -52.43
CA ARG A 243 67.36 6.54 -53.84
C ARG A 243 68.05 7.88 -54.04
N HIS A 244 67.77 8.85 -53.17
CA HIS A 244 68.39 10.18 -53.22
C HIS A 244 69.89 10.12 -52.97
N GLU A 245 70.38 9.29 -52.04
CA GLU A 245 71.77 9.05 -51.76
C GLU A 245 72.47 8.40 -52.95
N ALA A 246 71.84 7.51 -53.65
CA ALA A 246 72.34 6.88 -54.86
C ALA A 246 72.45 7.79 -56.10
N GLU A 247 71.60 8.84 -56.17
CA GLU A 247 71.62 9.88 -57.23
C GLU A 247 72.68 10.97 -56.99
N VAL A 248 73.19 11.10 -55.74
CA VAL A 248 74.18 12.13 -55.38
C VAL A 248 75.61 11.57 -55.36
N SER A 249 75.77 10.27 -55.43
CA SER A 249 77.12 9.56 -55.46
C SER A 249 77.56 9.28 -56.89
#